data_9c3bc901ee5f3bce2a1b4ab4cd77b10e
#
_entry.id   9c3bc901ee5f3bce2a1b4ab4cd77b10e
#
_cell.length_a   1.000
_cell.length_b   1.000
_cell.length_c   1.000
_cell.angle_alpha   90.00
_cell.angle_beta   90.00
_cell.angle_gamma   90.00
#
_symmetry.space_group_name_H-M   'P 1'
#
loop_
_entity.id
_entity.type
_entity.pdbx_description
1 polymer ?
#
loop_
_entity_poly.entity_id
_entity_poly.type
_entity_poly.pdbx_seq_one_letter_code
_entity_poly.pdbx_strand_id
1 'polypeptide(L)'
;MYKRQYQDNPKKDKGAKKISEVFKIDKKIEELGNYQSSELGSGGMATKILAAKISAENGCATIITNSDKNKPISDINKKNSTIFYPLTSTNSSKKKWLLNHLKPSGSIIIDAGAKKAILKNKSLLPAGVIDIKGRFKRGDVISILVENGQKVAIGISAYDFNDAKKIIGKKSKEIYKVLGFEGREEVVHKDNLVKLTT
;
A
#
# COMPACT_ATOMS: atom_id res chain seq x y z
N MET A 1 -12.61 30.87 -6.02
CA MET A 1 -11.67 30.18 -5.10
C MET A 1 -10.61 29.45 -5.90
N TYR A 2 -9.31 29.71 -5.71
CA TYR A 2 -8.25 29.02 -6.46
C TYR A 2 -8.05 27.61 -5.91
N LYS A 3 -8.41 26.59 -6.69
CA LYS A 3 -8.34 25.16 -6.28
C LYS A 3 -7.19 24.39 -6.96
N ARG A 4 -6.14 25.09 -7.41
CA ARG A 4 -4.97 24.54 -8.09
C ARG A 4 -3.70 25.05 -7.45
N GLN A 5 -2.60 24.31 -7.63
CA GLN A 5 -1.31 24.75 -7.14
C GLN A 5 -0.68 25.79 -8.08
N TYR A 6 -0.17 26.86 -7.52
CA TYR A 6 0.54 27.93 -8.21
C TYR A 6 1.91 28.13 -7.57
N GLN A 7 2.82 28.76 -8.30
CA GLN A 7 4.17 29.10 -7.81
C GLN A 7 4.15 30.22 -6.78
N ASP A 8 3.06 31.01 -6.73
CA ASP A 8 2.80 32.03 -5.73
C ASP A 8 1.28 32.20 -5.52
N ASN A 9 0.88 33.08 -4.56
CA ASN A 9 -0.52 33.32 -4.29
C ASN A 9 -1.18 34.12 -5.44
N PRO A 10 -2.06 33.49 -6.25
CA PRO A 10 -2.66 34.15 -7.42
C PRO A 10 -3.63 35.28 -7.06
N LYS A 11 -3.96 35.48 -5.77
CA LYS A 11 -4.70 36.66 -5.30
C LYS A 11 -3.80 37.87 -5.12
N LYS A 12 -2.52 37.64 -4.78
CA LYS A 12 -1.52 38.70 -4.57
C LYS A 12 -0.72 38.97 -5.85
N ASP A 13 -0.37 37.94 -6.59
CA ASP A 13 0.37 38.01 -7.84
C ASP A 13 -0.48 37.46 -8.99
N LYS A 14 -0.98 38.37 -9.86
CA LYS A 14 -1.72 38.02 -11.07
C LYS A 14 -0.86 37.27 -12.11
N GLY A 15 0.46 37.33 -11.99
CA GLY A 15 1.45 36.63 -12.83
C GLY A 15 1.80 35.25 -12.34
N ALA A 16 1.29 34.82 -11.21
CA ALA A 16 1.60 33.52 -10.61
C ALA A 16 1.32 32.36 -11.58
N LYS A 17 2.37 31.66 -11.98
CA LYS A 17 2.27 30.53 -12.91
C LYS A 17 1.73 29.30 -12.18
N LYS A 18 0.79 28.62 -12.84
CA LYS A 18 0.23 27.38 -12.34
C LYS A 18 1.25 26.24 -12.45
N ILE A 19 1.34 25.41 -11.43
CA ILE A 19 2.10 24.16 -11.43
C ILE A 19 1.18 23.06 -11.97
N SER A 20 1.50 22.48 -13.11
CA SER A 20 0.69 21.42 -13.73
C SER A 20 1.08 20.04 -13.24
N GLU A 21 2.34 19.80 -12.91
CA GLU A 21 2.89 18.48 -12.54
C GLU A 21 3.86 18.62 -11.36
N VAL A 22 3.74 17.73 -10.39
CA VAL A 22 4.60 17.66 -9.21
C VAL A 22 5.09 16.23 -9.06
N PHE A 23 6.39 16.03 -9.30
CA PHE A 23 7.03 14.71 -9.18
C PHE A 23 7.55 14.43 -7.77
N LYS A 24 7.82 15.49 -6.98
CA LYS A 24 8.26 15.40 -5.59
C LYS A 24 7.67 16.56 -4.80
N ILE A 25 7.05 16.24 -3.66
CA ILE A 25 6.54 17.25 -2.72
C ILE A 25 7.69 17.55 -1.75
N ASP A 26 8.40 18.64 -2.00
CA ASP A 26 9.44 19.18 -1.14
C ASP A 26 8.90 20.31 -0.24
N LYS A 27 9.77 20.86 0.63
CA LYS A 27 9.40 21.97 1.52
C LYS A 27 8.84 23.17 0.75
N LYS A 28 9.36 23.46 -0.43
CA LYS A 28 8.90 24.58 -1.26
C LYS A 28 7.45 24.39 -1.70
N ILE A 29 7.07 23.19 -2.15
CA ILE A 29 5.69 22.86 -2.51
C ILE A 29 4.76 22.90 -1.28
N GLU A 30 5.23 22.44 -0.11
CA GLU A 30 4.46 22.50 1.15
C GLU A 30 4.20 23.93 1.59
N GLU A 31 5.19 24.80 1.52
CA GLU A 31 5.09 26.24 1.87
C GLU A 31 4.11 26.98 0.98
N LEU A 32 4.07 26.67 -0.32
CA LEU A 32 3.08 27.24 -1.24
C LEU A 32 1.62 26.91 -0.86
N GLY A 33 1.40 25.86 -0.07
CA GLY A 33 0.08 25.50 0.48
C GLY A 33 -0.37 26.39 1.63
N ASN A 34 0.56 26.97 2.38
CA ASN A 34 0.28 27.72 3.60
C ASN A 34 -0.31 29.12 3.36
N TYR A 35 -0.22 29.65 2.13
CA TYR A 35 -0.72 30.99 1.79
C TYR A 35 -2.25 31.10 1.67
N GLN A 36 -3.02 30.03 1.90
CA GLN A 36 -4.46 30.02 1.66
C GLN A 36 -5.25 29.34 2.80
N SER A 37 -5.44 30.06 3.91
CA SER A 37 -6.56 29.77 4.80
C SER A 37 -7.83 30.43 4.22
N SER A 38 -8.87 29.65 3.94
CA SER A 38 -10.18 30.22 3.62
C SER A 38 -11.01 30.27 4.90
N GLU A 39 -11.65 31.40 5.16
CA GLU A 39 -12.56 31.59 6.30
C GLU A 39 -13.78 30.67 6.30
N LEU A 40 -14.07 30.00 5.19
CA LEU A 40 -15.27 29.18 4.96
C LEU A 40 -15.03 27.68 4.79
N GLY A 41 -13.93 27.12 5.25
CA GLY A 41 -13.71 25.67 5.11
C GLY A 41 -12.50 25.17 5.86
N SER A 42 -12.65 24.09 6.59
CA SER A 42 -11.62 23.41 7.38
C SER A 42 -10.46 22.82 6.55
N GLY A 43 -10.42 22.99 5.21
CA GLY A 43 -9.44 22.40 4.31
C GLY A 43 -8.85 23.39 3.30
N GLY A 44 -7.73 24.06 3.64
CA GLY A 44 -6.95 24.90 2.73
C GLY A 44 -6.15 24.08 1.70
N MET A 45 -5.30 24.77 0.92
CA MET A 45 -4.39 24.10 -0.05
C MET A 45 -3.38 23.23 0.71
N ALA A 46 -2.93 23.62 1.90
CA ALA A 46 -2.03 22.82 2.74
C ALA A 46 -2.55 21.41 3.03
N THR A 47 -3.84 21.28 3.38
CA THR A 47 -4.45 19.95 3.63
C THR A 47 -4.54 19.10 2.38
N LYS A 48 -4.71 19.69 1.18
CA LYS A 48 -4.71 18.97 -0.09
C LYS A 48 -3.30 18.50 -0.47
N ILE A 49 -2.28 19.33 -0.22
CA ILE A 49 -0.87 18.96 -0.44
C ILE A 49 -0.45 17.86 0.54
N LEU A 50 -0.88 17.93 1.82
CA LEU A 50 -0.64 16.87 2.78
C LEU A 50 -1.28 15.55 2.35
N ALA A 51 -2.53 15.59 1.91
CA ALA A 51 -3.21 14.41 1.36
C ALA A 51 -2.51 13.85 0.12
N ALA A 52 -2.06 14.73 -0.79
CA ALA A 52 -1.28 14.34 -1.97
C ALA A 52 0.06 13.70 -1.58
N LYS A 53 0.73 14.22 -0.54
CA LYS A 53 1.98 13.65 -0.01
C LYS A 53 1.77 12.24 0.52
N ILE A 54 0.78 12.05 1.38
CA ILE A 54 0.41 10.72 1.90
C ILE A 54 0.06 9.76 0.76
N SER A 55 -0.72 10.21 -0.24
CA SER A 55 -1.07 9.40 -1.40
C SER A 55 0.17 9.02 -2.23
N ALA A 56 1.07 9.99 -2.50
CA ALA A 56 2.29 9.75 -3.27
C ALA A 56 3.24 8.77 -2.57
N GLU A 57 3.40 8.87 -1.25
CA GLU A 57 4.16 7.92 -0.43
C GLU A 57 3.56 6.52 -0.46
N ASN A 58 2.25 6.40 -0.67
CA ASN A 58 1.51 5.14 -0.81
C ASN A 58 1.30 4.68 -2.26
N GLY A 59 2.03 5.28 -3.22
CA GLY A 59 2.03 4.84 -4.60
C GLY A 59 0.79 5.24 -5.40
N CYS A 60 0.02 6.21 -4.92
CA CYS A 60 -1.17 6.74 -5.58
C CYS A 60 -0.92 8.15 -6.12
N ALA A 61 -1.29 8.40 -7.37
CA ALA A 61 -1.32 9.74 -7.93
C ALA A 61 -2.51 10.53 -7.36
N THR A 62 -2.33 11.83 -7.16
CA THR A 62 -3.41 12.74 -6.75
C THR A 62 -3.58 13.84 -7.78
N ILE A 63 -4.82 14.12 -8.15
CA ILE A 63 -5.15 15.20 -9.09
C ILE A 63 -5.99 16.24 -8.35
N ILE A 64 -5.53 17.48 -8.34
CA ILE A 64 -6.27 18.63 -7.82
C ILE A 64 -6.79 19.45 -8.99
N THR A 65 -8.10 19.55 -9.12
CA THR A 65 -8.77 20.32 -10.18
C THR A 65 -9.79 21.31 -9.61
N ASN A 66 -10.23 22.24 -10.45
CA ASN A 66 -11.28 23.19 -10.07
C ASN A 66 -12.67 22.58 -10.26
N SER A 67 -13.48 22.59 -9.20
CA SER A 67 -14.85 22.09 -9.20
C SER A 67 -15.91 23.04 -9.73
N ASP A 68 -15.53 24.30 -10.03
CA ASP A 68 -16.49 25.33 -10.49
C ASP A 68 -16.90 25.16 -11.98
N LYS A 69 -16.36 24.14 -12.62
CA LYS A 69 -16.71 23.77 -14.01
C LYS A 69 -17.83 22.72 -14.04
N ASN A 70 -18.63 22.74 -15.10
CA ASN A 70 -19.76 21.82 -15.27
C ASN A 70 -19.36 20.34 -15.34
N LYS A 71 -18.12 20.04 -15.80
CA LYS A 71 -17.58 18.66 -15.90
C LYS A 71 -16.16 18.59 -15.39
N PRO A 72 -15.94 18.75 -14.08
CA PRO A 72 -14.59 18.89 -13.51
C PRO A 72 -13.72 17.65 -13.69
N ILE A 73 -14.30 16.46 -13.76
CA ILE A 73 -13.57 15.20 -13.93
C ILE A 73 -13.25 14.95 -15.41
N SER A 74 -14.23 15.14 -16.30
CA SER A 74 -14.04 14.93 -17.75
C SER A 74 -13.05 15.93 -18.35
N ASP A 75 -12.93 17.11 -17.75
CA ASP A 75 -12.04 18.18 -18.19
C ASP A 75 -10.65 18.13 -17.55
N ILE A 76 -10.29 17.05 -16.89
CA ILE A 76 -8.97 16.89 -16.30
C ILE A 76 -7.91 16.87 -17.41
N ASN A 77 -7.05 17.88 -17.39
CA ASN A 77 -5.90 17.99 -18.28
C ASN A 77 -4.82 18.89 -17.66
N LYS A 78 -3.62 18.96 -18.27
CA LYS A 78 -2.50 19.78 -17.76
C LYS A 78 -2.83 21.28 -17.64
N LYS A 79 -3.80 21.79 -18.40
CA LYS A 79 -4.23 23.21 -18.33
C LYS A 79 -5.16 23.46 -17.13
N ASN A 80 -5.94 22.47 -16.71
CA ASN A 80 -7.01 22.63 -15.73
C ASN A 80 -6.76 21.97 -14.37
N SER A 81 -5.71 21.18 -14.22
CA SER A 81 -5.41 20.45 -12.99
C SER A 81 -3.93 20.54 -12.59
N THR A 82 -3.63 20.15 -11.36
CA THR A 82 -2.27 19.85 -10.89
C THR A 82 -2.22 18.36 -10.57
N ILE A 83 -1.26 17.65 -11.16
CA ILE A 83 -1.04 16.22 -10.96
C ILE A 83 0.17 16.04 -10.04
N PHE A 84 -0.03 15.32 -8.95
CA PHE A 84 1.02 14.87 -8.05
C PHE A 84 1.30 13.40 -8.34
N TYR A 85 2.51 13.09 -8.77
CA TYR A 85 2.90 11.73 -9.13
C TYR A 85 3.33 10.91 -7.92
N PRO A 86 3.12 9.58 -7.94
CA PRO A 86 3.55 8.71 -6.85
C PRO A 86 5.08 8.64 -6.78
N LEU A 87 5.60 8.63 -5.54
CA LEU A 87 7.04 8.47 -5.27
C LEU A 87 7.50 7.00 -5.36
N THR A 88 6.56 6.08 -5.19
CA THR A 88 6.83 4.64 -5.13
C THR A 88 5.79 3.87 -5.93
N SER A 89 6.11 2.62 -6.32
CA SER A 89 5.10 1.73 -6.88
C SER A 89 4.09 1.31 -5.82
N THR A 90 2.83 1.06 -6.22
CA THR A 90 1.76 0.57 -5.33
C THR A 90 2.16 -0.69 -4.55
N ASN A 91 2.94 -1.60 -5.16
CA ASN A 91 3.41 -2.81 -4.51
C ASN A 91 4.42 -2.52 -3.38
N SER A 92 5.33 -1.56 -3.55
CA SER A 92 6.29 -1.20 -2.49
C SER A 92 5.62 -0.46 -1.34
N SER A 93 4.61 0.34 -1.62
CA SER A 93 3.82 1.05 -0.61
C SER A 93 2.97 0.11 0.23
N LYS A 94 2.30 -0.87 -0.40
CA LYS A 94 1.57 -1.93 0.29
C LYS A 94 2.50 -2.71 1.24
N LYS A 95 3.72 -2.99 0.80
CA LYS A 95 4.72 -3.68 1.62
C LYS A 95 5.15 -2.85 2.83
N LYS A 96 5.41 -1.56 2.66
CA LYS A 96 5.73 -0.65 3.77
C LYS A 96 4.57 -0.54 4.76
N TRP A 97 3.34 -0.45 4.27
CA TRP A 97 2.16 -0.38 5.12
C TRP A 97 1.98 -1.64 5.98
N LEU A 98 2.17 -2.83 5.39
CA LEU A 98 2.14 -4.11 6.10
C LEU A 98 3.17 -4.16 7.25
N LEU A 99 4.38 -3.62 7.01
CA LEU A 99 5.44 -3.60 8.03
C LEU A 99 5.14 -2.67 9.20
N ASN A 100 4.56 -1.50 8.92
CA ASN A 100 4.52 -0.40 9.88
C ASN A 100 3.21 -0.32 10.68
N HIS A 101 2.11 -0.88 10.18
CA HIS A 101 0.78 -0.58 10.74
C HIS A 101 0.03 -1.80 11.27
N LEU A 102 0.46 -3.02 10.98
CA LEU A 102 -0.28 -4.22 11.38
C LEU A 102 0.53 -5.12 12.31
N LYS A 103 -0.06 -5.43 13.47
CA LYS A 103 0.47 -6.46 14.36
C LYS A 103 0.03 -7.83 13.84
N PRO A 104 0.96 -8.80 13.69
CA PRO A 104 0.60 -10.16 13.28
C PRO A 104 -0.34 -10.84 14.29
N SER A 105 -1.42 -11.42 13.80
CA SER A 105 -2.42 -12.18 14.61
C SER A 105 -1.96 -13.61 14.89
N GLY A 106 -0.94 -14.09 14.15
CA GLY A 106 -0.39 -15.43 14.30
C GLY A 106 0.94 -15.57 13.57
N SER A 107 1.45 -16.80 13.54
CA SER A 107 2.70 -17.11 12.87
C SER A 107 2.65 -18.45 12.15
N ILE A 108 3.45 -18.55 11.08
CA ILE A 108 3.67 -19.77 10.31
C ILE A 108 5.15 -20.10 10.39
N ILE A 109 5.47 -21.36 10.74
CA ILE A 109 6.83 -21.89 10.76
C ILE A 109 7.07 -22.61 9.45
N ILE A 110 8.20 -22.30 8.79
CA ILE A 110 8.52 -22.81 7.47
C ILE A 110 9.86 -23.56 7.44
N ASP A 111 10.00 -24.46 6.47
CA ASP A 111 11.24 -25.17 6.20
C ASP A 111 12.28 -24.33 5.46
N ALA A 112 13.48 -24.87 5.30
CA ALA A 112 14.59 -24.22 4.60
C ALA A 112 14.30 -24.00 3.09
N GLY A 113 13.51 -24.87 2.46
CA GLY A 113 13.11 -24.74 1.06
C GLY A 113 12.17 -23.57 0.82
N ALA A 114 11.15 -23.44 1.67
CA ALA A 114 10.22 -22.29 1.65
C ALA A 114 10.94 -20.97 1.95
N LYS A 115 11.89 -20.96 2.92
CA LYS A 115 12.77 -19.80 3.16
C LYS A 115 13.49 -19.37 1.87
N LYS A 116 14.16 -20.31 1.18
CA LYS A 116 14.85 -20.02 -0.08
C LYS A 116 13.89 -19.51 -1.16
N ALA A 117 12.67 -20.06 -1.26
CA ALA A 117 11.65 -19.63 -2.21
C ALA A 117 11.20 -18.18 -1.93
N ILE A 118 10.92 -17.84 -0.67
CA ILE A 118 10.55 -16.49 -0.22
C ILE A 118 11.67 -15.48 -0.56
N LEU A 119 12.92 -15.82 -0.29
CA LEU A 119 14.06 -14.95 -0.63
C LEU A 119 14.17 -14.69 -2.13
N LYS A 120 13.76 -15.65 -2.97
CA LYS A 120 13.65 -15.54 -4.44
C LYS A 120 12.33 -14.92 -4.92
N ASN A 121 11.59 -14.19 -4.08
CA ASN A 121 10.30 -13.54 -4.38
C ASN A 121 9.20 -14.51 -4.87
N LYS A 122 9.17 -15.74 -4.37
CA LYS A 122 8.09 -16.69 -4.63
C LYS A 122 7.05 -16.67 -3.51
N SER A 123 5.84 -17.13 -3.80
CA SER A 123 4.75 -17.30 -2.82
C SER A 123 5.10 -18.42 -1.83
N LEU A 124 4.51 -18.37 -0.63
CA LEU A 124 4.60 -19.45 0.35
C LEU A 124 3.51 -20.49 0.06
N LEU A 125 3.93 -21.69 -0.30
CA LEU A 125 3.06 -22.83 -0.55
C LEU A 125 2.85 -23.63 0.74
N PRO A 126 1.71 -24.36 0.89
CA PRO A 126 1.43 -25.19 2.06
C PRO A 126 2.49 -26.28 2.28
N ALA A 127 3.08 -26.81 1.21
CA ALA A 127 4.11 -27.85 1.27
C ALA A 127 5.36 -27.44 2.06
N GLY A 128 5.68 -26.14 2.11
CA GLY A 128 6.81 -25.60 2.86
C GLY A 128 6.46 -25.14 4.28
N VAL A 129 5.22 -25.37 4.74
CA VAL A 129 4.76 -25.02 6.08
C VAL A 129 4.93 -26.24 6.98
N ILE A 130 5.62 -26.05 8.12
CA ILE A 130 5.87 -27.08 9.14
C ILE A 130 4.84 -27.01 10.26
N ASP A 131 4.57 -25.78 10.75
CA ASP A 131 3.65 -25.56 11.88
C ASP A 131 3.03 -24.16 11.79
N ILE A 132 1.91 -23.96 12.50
CA ILE A 132 1.24 -22.67 12.64
C ILE A 132 0.84 -22.41 14.07
N LYS A 133 0.91 -21.14 14.51
CA LYS A 133 0.60 -20.72 15.88
C LYS A 133 -0.27 -19.47 15.88
N GLY A 134 -1.07 -19.33 16.95
CA GLY A 134 -1.98 -18.19 17.15
C GLY A 134 -3.38 -18.44 16.59
N ARG A 135 -4.15 -17.37 16.43
CA ARG A 135 -5.49 -17.41 15.82
C ARG A 135 -5.58 -16.28 14.82
N PHE A 136 -5.73 -16.59 13.57
CA PHE A 136 -5.86 -15.62 12.50
C PHE A 136 -6.97 -16.02 11.53
N LYS A 137 -7.55 -15.03 10.88
CA LYS A 137 -8.56 -15.18 9.83
C LYS A 137 -7.90 -15.01 8.45
N ARG A 138 -8.61 -15.40 7.41
CA ARG A 138 -8.23 -15.05 6.04
C ARG A 138 -8.14 -13.52 5.89
N GLY A 139 -7.03 -13.03 5.35
CA GLY A 139 -6.76 -11.60 5.21
C GLY A 139 -5.97 -10.98 6.36
N ASP A 140 -5.78 -11.71 7.47
CA ASP A 140 -4.97 -11.22 8.58
C ASP A 140 -3.47 -11.28 8.25
N VAL A 141 -2.74 -10.41 8.93
CA VAL A 141 -1.28 -10.38 8.87
C VAL A 141 -0.70 -11.45 9.79
N ILE A 142 0.24 -12.21 9.29
CA ILE A 142 0.96 -13.26 10.01
C ILE A 142 2.47 -13.09 9.91
N SER A 143 3.20 -13.51 10.94
CA SER A 143 4.65 -13.65 10.91
C SER A 143 5.06 -14.96 10.26
N ILE A 144 6.13 -14.92 9.47
CA ILE A 144 6.72 -16.12 8.88
C ILE A 144 8.08 -16.33 9.55
N LEU A 145 8.21 -17.47 10.21
CA LEU A 145 9.36 -17.85 11.03
C LEU A 145 10.03 -19.10 10.45
N VAL A 146 11.32 -19.23 10.63
CA VAL A 146 12.00 -20.52 10.46
C VAL A 146 12.04 -21.28 11.78
N GLU A 147 12.43 -22.56 11.76
CA GLU A 147 12.40 -23.47 12.92
C GLU A 147 13.13 -22.94 14.15
N ASN A 148 14.22 -22.21 13.98
CA ASN A 148 14.95 -21.58 15.08
C ASN A 148 14.26 -20.33 15.69
N GLY A 149 13.03 -20.01 15.24
CA GLY A 149 12.26 -18.86 15.72
C GLY A 149 12.61 -17.52 15.05
N GLN A 150 13.59 -17.47 14.15
CA GLN A 150 13.94 -16.24 13.43
C GLN A 150 12.81 -15.85 12.50
N LYS A 151 12.35 -14.59 12.60
CA LYS A 151 11.35 -14.00 11.72
C LYS A 151 11.99 -13.59 10.41
N VAL A 152 11.54 -14.17 9.30
CA VAL A 152 12.12 -13.92 7.96
C VAL A 152 11.21 -13.09 7.06
N ALA A 153 9.91 -13.09 7.34
CA ALA A 153 8.95 -12.32 6.56
C ALA A 153 7.67 -12.02 7.36
N ILE A 154 6.83 -11.15 6.80
CA ILE A 154 5.44 -10.91 7.19
C ILE A 154 4.59 -11.04 5.94
N GLY A 155 3.36 -11.52 6.08
CA GLY A 155 2.45 -11.62 4.94
C GLY A 155 0.99 -11.65 5.33
N ILE A 156 0.11 -11.49 4.34
CA ILE A 156 -1.34 -11.64 4.49
C ILE A 156 -1.69 -13.09 4.19
N SER A 157 -2.36 -13.74 5.14
CA SER A 157 -2.80 -15.13 4.99
C SER A 157 -3.95 -15.24 3.98
N ALA A 158 -3.85 -16.22 3.08
CA ALA A 158 -4.92 -16.58 2.14
C ALA A 158 -5.97 -17.51 2.79
N TYR A 159 -5.68 -18.06 3.96
CA TYR A 159 -6.52 -19.00 4.70
C TYR A 159 -6.69 -18.52 6.14
N ASP A 160 -7.75 -18.94 6.81
CA ASP A 160 -7.83 -18.88 8.26
C ASP A 160 -6.96 -19.96 8.92
N PHE A 161 -6.83 -19.90 10.24
CA PHE A 161 -6.02 -20.84 11.02
C PHE A 161 -6.44 -22.30 10.82
N ASN A 162 -7.75 -22.59 10.83
CA ASN A 162 -8.26 -23.95 10.76
C ASN A 162 -8.00 -24.59 9.39
N ASP A 163 -8.26 -23.85 8.32
CA ASP A 163 -8.02 -24.33 6.96
C ASP A 163 -6.52 -24.42 6.67
N ALA A 164 -5.73 -23.42 7.09
CA ALA A 164 -4.28 -23.48 6.98
C ALA A 164 -3.71 -24.73 7.67
N LYS A 165 -4.22 -25.08 8.86
CA LYS A 165 -3.79 -26.25 9.62
C LYS A 165 -4.06 -27.58 8.91
N LYS A 166 -5.18 -27.68 8.18
CA LYS A 166 -5.52 -28.89 7.41
C LYS A 166 -4.59 -29.12 6.20
N ILE A 167 -4.08 -28.03 5.62
CA ILE A 167 -3.27 -28.09 4.39
C ILE A 167 -1.75 -28.05 4.62
N ILE A 168 -1.28 -27.97 5.86
CA ILE A 168 0.16 -28.04 6.19
C ILE A 168 0.81 -29.25 5.52
N GLY A 169 1.96 -29.00 4.86
CA GLY A 169 2.75 -30.04 4.19
C GLY A 169 2.11 -30.61 2.92
N LYS A 170 0.89 -30.19 2.55
CA LYS A 170 0.20 -30.69 1.35
C LYS A 170 0.66 -29.98 0.09
N LYS A 171 0.62 -30.71 -1.04
CA LYS A 171 0.83 -30.11 -2.36
C LYS A 171 -0.40 -29.28 -2.76
N SER A 172 -0.21 -28.20 -3.50
CA SER A 172 -1.32 -27.31 -3.92
C SER A 172 -2.47 -28.06 -4.61
N LYS A 173 -2.17 -29.11 -5.38
CA LYS A 173 -3.18 -29.95 -6.06
C LYS A 173 -4.08 -30.76 -5.09
N GLU A 174 -3.69 -30.90 -3.85
CA GLU A 174 -4.44 -31.67 -2.83
C GLU A 174 -5.37 -30.76 -2.01
N ILE A 175 -5.24 -29.42 -2.12
CA ILE A 175 -5.98 -28.44 -1.31
C ILE A 175 -7.49 -28.66 -1.47
N TYR A 176 -7.99 -28.78 -2.69
CA TYR A 176 -9.41 -29.02 -2.95
C TYR A 176 -9.93 -30.27 -2.25
N LYS A 177 -9.16 -31.38 -2.31
CA LYS A 177 -9.57 -32.65 -1.67
C LYS A 177 -9.64 -32.54 -0.15
N VAL A 178 -8.76 -31.70 0.44
CA VAL A 178 -8.68 -31.54 1.89
C VAL A 178 -9.71 -30.55 2.42
N LEU A 179 -9.95 -29.45 1.71
CA LEU A 179 -10.84 -28.37 2.15
C LEU A 179 -12.29 -28.51 1.66
N GLY A 180 -12.52 -29.25 0.57
CA GLY A 180 -13.84 -29.39 -0.07
C GLY A 180 -14.27 -28.19 -0.93
N PHE A 181 -13.40 -27.19 -1.11
CA PHE A 181 -13.66 -26.02 -1.96
C PHE A 181 -12.38 -25.59 -2.70
N GLU A 182 -12.53 -24.84 -3.78
CA GLU A 182 -11.41 -24.24 -4.51
C GLU A 182 -10.78 -23.13 -3.68
N GLY A 183 -9.59 -23.41 -3.15
CA GLY A 183 -8.76 -22.47 -2.43
C GLY A 183 -7.64 -21.91 -3.29
N ARG A 184 -6.86 -20.97 -2.74
CA ARG A 184 -5.63 -20.51 -3.39
C ARG A 184 -4.54 -21.58 -3.27
N GLU A 185 -3.67 -21.66 -4.27
CA GLU A 185 -2.55 -22.60 -4.23
C GLU A 185 -1.51 -22.27 -3.15
N GLU A 186 -1.41 -20.99 -2.79
CA GLU A 186 -0.47 -20.47 -1.81
C GLU A 186 -1.12 -20.10 -0.48
N VAL A 187 -0.40 -20.24 0.60
CA VAL A 187 -0.78 -19.74 1.94
C VAL A 187 -0.56 -18.24 2.05
N VAL A 188 0.51 -17.74 1.42
CA VAL A 188 0.79 -16.31 1.29
C VAL A 188 1.30 -16.02 -0.12
N HIS A 189 0.59 -15.18 -0.85
CA HIS A 189 1.00 -14.76 -2.20
C HIS A 189 2.22 -13.83 -2.13
N LYS A 190 3.13 -13.93 -3.10
CA LYS A 190 4.36 -13.12 -3.18
C LYS A 190 4.12 -11.61 -3.10
N ASP A 191 3.01 -11.11 -3.67
CA ASP A 191 2.67 -9.69 -3.66
C ASP A 191 2.13 -9.22 -2.30
N ASN A 192 1.69 -10.15 -1.46
CA ASN A 192 1.22 -9.94 -0.10
C ASN A 192 2.28 -10.33 0.96
N LEU A 193 3.53 -10.51 0.56
CA LEU A 193 4.63 -10.96 1.39
C LEU A 193 5.74 -9.91 1.40
N VAL A 194 6.23 -9.59 2.59
CA VAL A 194 7.34 -8.67 2.82
C VAL A 194 8.47 -9.41 3.52
N LYS A 195 9.62 -9.45 2.88
CA LYS A 195 10.84 -9.99 3.48
C LYS A 195 11.37 -9.02 4.53
N LEU A 196 11.79 -9.55 5.66
CA LEU A 196 12.56 -8.80 6.64
C LEU A 196 14.03 -8.98 6.28
N THR A 197 14.69 -7.88 6.01
CA THR A 197 16.15 -7.86 5.81
C THR A 197 16.80 -8.20 7.16
N THR A 198 17.55 -9.25 7.21
CA THR A 198 18.44 -9.60 8.32
C THR A 198 19.68 -8.73 8.22
#